data_a46b8d7b960b588cee966ab129b66c5b
#
_entry.id   a46b8d7b960b588cee966ab129b66c5b
#
_cell.length_a   1.000
_cell.length_b   1.000
_cell.length_c   1.000
_cell.angle_alpha   90.00
_cell.angle_beta   90.00
_cell.angle_gamma   90.00
#
_symmetry.space_group_name_H-M   'P 1'
#
loop_
_entity.id
_entity.type
_entity.pdbx_description
1 polymer ?
#
loop_
_entity_poly.entity_id
_entity_poly.type
_entity_poly.pdbx_seq_one_letter_code
_entity_poly.pdbx_strand_id
1 'polypeptide(L)'
;MKDRKALMTIFALIILVFILVQNTLGCSMFKLTIYGKTMVGNNEDYWNPNSRIWFEHGKVSEYGAVYVGYDNFWPQGGMNQAGLVFDGFSMDYLAINDTLGKNSLDANFLQDIMKKCADVDEVKKYFAQYNLKGLETSMFLFIDKTGKYLIVEGDSLITGNNQSFVLSNFYPSLIKEDNEIDIPFYHKGKKLLGSQKDTSISFCSSVMDTMHQERKWGAGTMYTTIYDLKEGTIFLYFFRDYTHVVKFNLNQELNKTDYSLVIPELFPENIKGQDFIDNYNAISNELDLFKDENILTDSIRYTYVSSTLFANDIRVIRIFSDKVNEIADSWMDKGNYYAAINVFKIIVKLSPDSWIVYESLADAYIKNKQNELAIINYEKSVELNPDNLEGKQQIERLKKAIKR
;
A
#
# COMPACT_ATOMS: atom_id res chain seq x y z
N MET A 1 23.63 17.56 -39.47
CA MET A 1 22.44 18.09 -38.73
C MET A 1 21.27 17.12 -38.72
N LYS A 2 21.01 16.36 -39.78
CA LYS A 2 19.92 15.33 -39.80
C LYS A 2 20.15 14.18 -38.82
N ASP A 3 21.41 13.69 -38.72
CA ASP A 3 21.72 12.54 -37.86
C ASP A 3 21.64 12.84 -36.33
N ARG A 4 21.92 14.09 -35.94
CA ARG A 4 21.76 14.50 -34.51
C ARG A 4 20.29 14.57 -34.08
N LYS A 5 19.37 15.00 -35.00
CA LYS A 5 17.93 15.00 -34.69
C LYS A 5 17.36 13.59 -34.63
N ALA A 6 17.79 12.67 -35.47
CA ALA A 6 17.39 11.27 -35.42
C ALA A 6 17.89 10.59 -34.14
N LEU A 7 19.13 10.87 -33.74
CA LEU A 7 19.68 10.32 -32.49
C LEU A 7 18.97 10.86 -31.23
N MET A 8 18.63 12.16 -31.22
CA MET A 8 17.83 12.77 -30.12
C MET A 8 16.41 12.23 -30.08
N THR A 9 15.79 11.95 -31.24
CA THR A 9 14.44 11.38 -31.30
C THR A 9 14.44 9.92 -30.83
N ILE A 10 15.46 9.13 -31.19
CA ILE A 10 15.62 7.75 -30.72
C ILE A 10 15.93 7.74 -29.20
N PHE A 11 16.76 8.68 -28.70
CA PHE A 11 17.04 8.80 -27.28
C PHE A 11 15.79 9.24 -26.49
N ALA A 12 14.99 10.17 -27.02
CA ALA A 12 13.73 10.58 -26.43
C ALA A 12 12.67 9.45 -26.45
N LEU A 13 12.64 8.63 -27.52
CA LEU A 13 11.76 7.45 -27.58
C LEU A 13 12.22 6.35 -26.60
N ILE A 14 13.52 6.14 -26.46
CA ILE A 14 14.07 5.17 -25.48
C ILE A 14 13.80 5.66 -24.05
N ILE A 15 13.91 6.95 -23.76
CA ILE A 15 13.55 7.54 -22.46
C ILE A 15 12.04 7.43 -22.24
N LEU A 16 11.21 7.68 -23.26
CA LEU A 16 9.77 7.53 -23.15
C LEU A 16 9.33 6.07 -22.93
N VAL A 17 10.00 5.10 -23.55
CA VAL A 17 9.75 3.67 -23.32
C VAL A 17 10.25 3.21 -21.94
N PHE A 18 11.31 3.84 -21.38
CA PHE A 18 11.76 3.56 -20.01
C PHE A 18 10.85 4.18 -18.93
N ILE A 19 10.13 5.26 -19.24
CA ILE A 19 9.17 5.89 -18.33
C ILE A 19 7.84 5.10 -18.29
N LEU A 20 7.54 4.26 -19.30
CA LEU A 20 6.28 3.51 -19.40
C LEU A 20 6.30 2.10 -18.78
N VAL A 21 7.35 1.70 -18.08
CA VAL A 21 7.36 0.43 -17.35
C VAL A 21 7.65 0.70 -15.87
N GLN A 22 6.86 1.55 -15.25
CA GLN A 22 6.65 1.43 -13.81
C GLN A 22 5.72 0.22 -13.62
N ASN A 23 6.32 -0.95 -13.48
CA ASN A 23 5.64 -2.13 -12.97
C ASN A 23 5.33 -1.90 -11.48
N THR A 24 4.33 -1.07 -11.19
CA THR A 24 3.80 -0.92 -9.84
C THR A 24 3.31 -2.28 -9.37
N LEU A 25 3.77 -2.71 -8.20
CA LEU A 25 3.06 -3.73 -7.45
C LEU A 25 1.69 -3.14 -7.15
N GLY A 26 0.65 -3.87 -7.46
CA GLY A 26 -0.68 -3.39 -7.26
C GLY A 26 -1.60 -4.48 -6.77
N CYS A 27 -2.22 -4.26 -5.60
CA CYS A 27 -3.25 -5.12 -5.06
C CYS A 27 -4.35 -5.37 -6.09
N SER A 28 -5.04 -6.47 -5.97
CA SER A 28 -6.14 -6.80 -6.85
C SER A 28 -7.30 -7.40 -6.07
N MET A 29 -8.49 -6.91 -6.31
CA MET A 29 -9.71 -7.40 -5.71
C MET A 29 -10.71 -7.85 -6.76
N PHE A 30 -11.52 -8.85 -6.39
CA PHE A 30 -12.78 -9.10 -7.09
C PHE A 30 -13.96 -9.11 -6.10
N LYS A 31 -15.11 -8.84 -6.63
CA LYS A 31 -16.42 -9.04 -5.99
C LYS A 31 -17.30 -9.84 -6.93
N LEU A 32 -18.00 -10.83 -6.38
CA LEU A 32 -18.98 -11.66 -7.10
C LEU A 32 -20.21 -11.90 -6.23
N THR A 33 -21.38 -11.46 -6.71
CA THR A 33 -22.65 -11.66 -6.02
C THR A 33 -23.59 -12.49 -6.89
N ILE A 34 -23.95 -13.70 -6.45
CA ILE A 34 -24.85 -14.59 -7.16
C ILE A 34 -25.88 -15.17 -6.18
N TYR A 35 -27.13 -15.07 -6.50
CA TYR A 35 -28.24 -15.60 -5.68
C TYR A 35 -28.20 -15.19 -4.20
N GLY A 36 -27.84 -13.92 -3.93
CA GLY A 36 -27.75 -13.38 -2.57
C GLY A 36 -26.55 -13.85 -1.77
N LYS A 37 -25.56 -14.47 -2.41
CA LYS A 37 -24.26 -14.79 -1.85
C LYS A 37 -23.19 -13.90 -2.47
N THR A 38 -22.45 -13.17 -1.63
CA THR A 38 -21.35 -12.29 -2.05
C THR A 38 -20.03 -12.89 -1.61
N MET A 39 -19.15 -13.10 -2.59
CA MET A 39 -17.75 -13.46 -2.39
C MET A 39 -16.88 -12.27 -2.75
N VAL A 40 -15.85 -12.02 -1.95
CA VAL A 40 -14.84 -10.98 -2.18
C VAL A 40 -13.47 -11.61 -2.05
N GLY A 41 -12.58 -11.39 -3.01
CA GLY A 41 -11.20 -11.83 -2.93
C GLY A 41 -10.26 -10.65 -3.05
N ASN A 42 -9.16 -10.68 -2.31
CA ASN A 42 -8.07 -9.73 -2.37
C ASN A 42 -6.71 -10.42 -2.42
N ASN A 43 -5.85 -9.98 -3.33
CA ASN A 43 -4.41 -10.24 -3.32
C ASN A 43 -3.69 -9.02 -2.76
N GLU A 44 -2.98 -9.21 -1.68
CA GLU A 44 -2.09 -8.21 -1.12
C GLU A 44 -0.71 -8.34 -1.75
N ASP A 45 -0.38 -7.41 -2.60
CA ASP A 45 0.89 -7.37 -3.34
C ASP A 45 1.86 -6.41 -2.68
N TYR A 46 2.87 -6.96 -2.03
CA TYR A 46 3.85 -6.19 -1.30
C TYR A 46 5.23 -6.89 -1.26
N TRP A 47 6.15 -6.34 -0.52
CA TRP A 47 7.51 -6.90 -0.36
C TRP A 47 7.78 -7.37 1.07
N ASN A 48 7.03 -6.88 2.06
CA ASN A 48 7.20 -7.29 3.45
C ASN A 48 6.46 -8.61 3.69
N PRO A 49 7.14 -9.71 4.04
CA PRO A 49 6.48 -10.98 4.33
C PRO A 49 5.86 -11.04 5.73
N ASN A 50 6.15 -10.09 6.62
CA ASN A 50 5.72 -10.10 8.02
C ASN A 50 4.25 -9.69 8.13
N SER A 51 3.39 -10.47 7.48
CA SER A 51 1.96 -10.24 7.45
C SER A 51 1.25 -10.89 8.63
N ARG A 52 0.15 -10.26 9.05
CA ARG A 52 -0.66 -10.70 10.20
C ARG A 52 -2.14 -10.71 9.86
N ILE A 53 -2.87 -11.56 10.57
CA ILE A 53 -4.32 -11.54 10.70
C ILE A 53 -4.66 -11.35 12.18
N TRP A 54 -5.61 -10.46 12.50
CA TRP A 54 -6.01 -10.25 13.89
C TRP A 54 -7.51 -10.03 14.02
N PHE A 55 -8.03 -10.32 15.20
CA PHE A 55 -9.45 -10.28 15.52
C PHE A 55 -9.65 -9.34 16.70
N GLU A 56 -10.58 -8.39 16.54
CA GLU A 56 -10.93 -7.40 17.55
C GLU A 56 -12.44 -7.45 17.84
N HIS A 57 -12.79 -7.45 19.12
CA HIS A 57 -14.17 -7.31 19.54
C HIS A 57 -14.66 -5.88 19.35
N GLY A 58 -15.94 -5.74 19.01
CA GLY A 58 -16.65 -4.49 19.18
C GLY A 58 -17.04 -4.27 20.64
N LYS A 59 -17.10 -3.01 21.07
CA LYS A 59 -17.76 -2.62 22.32
C LYS A 59 -19.26 -2.79 22.20
N VAL A 60 -19.99 -2.45 23.28
CA VAL A 60 -21.45 -2.42 23.22
C VAL A 60 -21.90 -1.48 22.08
N SER A 61 -22.73 -1.99 21.15
CA SER A 61 -23.20 -1.31 19.94
C SER A 61 -22.14 -1.09 18.84
N GLU A 62 -21.00 -1.78 18.91
CA GLU A 62 -19.98 -1.81 17.85
C GLU A 62 -19.88 -3.21 17.26
N TYR A 63 -19.46 -3.31 16.00
CA TYR A 63 -19.15 -4.59 15.36
C TYR A 63 -17.73 -5.05 15.72
N GLY A 64 -17.56 -6.33 16.01
CA GLY A 64 -16.25 -6.96 15.98
C GLY A 64 -15.80 -7.18 14.54
N ALA A 65 -14.48 -7.26 14.34
CA ALA A 65 -13.88 -7.38 13.03
C ALA A 65 -12.63 -8.26 13.00
N VAL A 66 -12.34 -8.80 11.82
CA VAL A 66 -11.05 -9.33 11.45
C VAL A 66 -10.36 -8.33 10.55
N TYR A 67 -9.06 -8.18 10.76
CA TYR A 67 -8.19 -7.37 9.92
C TYR A 67 -7.03 -8.21 9.42
N VAL A 68 -6.49 -7.84 8.26
CA VAL A 68 -5.24 -8.34 7.70
C VAL A 68 -4.33 -7.16 7.38
N GLY A 69 -3.03 -7.36 7.51
CA GLY A 69 -2.02 -6.32 7.27
C GLY A 69 -0.65 -6.79 7.72
N TYR A 70 0.14 -5.88 8.26
CA TYR A 70 1.51 -6.15 8.66
C TYR A 70 1.71 -6.00 10.18
N ASP A 71 2.94 -6.16 10.63
CA ASP A 71 3.34 -6.12 12.05
C ASP A 71 3.19 -4.73 12.71
N ASN A 72 2.96 -3.67 11.94
CA ASN A 72 2.56 -2.35 12.44
C ASN A 72 1.08 -2.24 12.84
N PHE A 73 0.28 -3.29 12.60
CA PHE A 73 -1.17 -3.34 12.86
C PHE A 73 -2.00 -2.24 12.14
N TRP A 74 -1.44 -1.64 11.09
CA TRP A 74 -2.24 -0.84 10.17
C TRP A 74 -3.02 -1.79 9.24
N PRO A 75 -4.36 -1.75 9.24
CA PRO A 75 -5.15 -2.69 8.46
C PRO A 75 -5.08 -2.37 6.96
N GLN A 76 -4.64 -3.34 6.18
CA GLN A 76 -4.70 -3.26 4.72
C GLN A 76 -6.08 -3.66 4.21
N GLY A 77 -6.71 -4.64 4.86
CA GLY A 77 -8.04 -5.11 4.57
C GLY A 77 -8.72 -5.72 5.79
N GLY A 78 -9.99 -6.09 5.67
CA GLY A 78 -10.72 -6.74 6.75
C GLY A 78 -12.21 -6.92 6.49
N MET A 79 -12.87 -7.63 7.42
CA MET A 79 -14.31 -7.88 7.42
C MET A 79 -14.89 -7.70 8.82
N ASN A 80 -16.04 -7.04 8.95
CA ASN A 80 -16.75 -6.95 10.23
C ASN A 80 -17.93 -7.94 10.34
N GLN A 81 -18.51 -8.03 11.53
CA GLN A 81 -19.64 -8.93 11.83
C GLN A 81 -20.91 -8.64 11.00
N ALA A 82 -21.06 -7.42 10.48
CA ALA A 82 -22.19 -7.09 9.61
C ALA A 82 -21.99 -7.64 8.18
N GLY A 83 -20.77 -8.09 7.83
CA GLY A 83 -20.40 -8.54 6.50
C GLY A 83 -19.99 -7.39 5.59
N LEU A 84 -19.51 -6.29 6.16
CA LEU A 84 -18.82 -5.22 5.45
C LEU A 84 -17.34 -5.60 5.32
N VAL A 85 -16.81 -5.59 4.10
CA VAL A 85 -15.39 -5.79 3.77
C VAL A 85 -14.81 -4.49 3.26
N PHE A 86 -13.54 -4.25 3.57
CA PHE A 86 -12.75 -3.22 2.91
C PHE A 86 -11.38 -3.74 2.51
N ASP A 87 -10.77 -3.02 1.59
CA ASP A 87 -9.35 -3.15 1.24
C ASP A 87 -8.81 -1.83 0.72
N GLY A 88 -7.49 -1.60 0.91
CA GLY A 88 -6.77 -0.41 0.49
C GLY A 88 -5.87 -0.66 -0.71
N PHE A 89 -5.67 0.38 -1.51
CA PHE A 89 -4.76 0.37 -2.67
C PHE A 89 -3.79 1.54 -2.56
N SER A 90 -2.51 1.27 -2.68
CA SER A 90 -1.50 2.31 -2.87
C SER A 90 -1.58 2.86 -4.28
N MET A 91 -1.67 4.17 -4.44
CA MET A 91 -2.00 4.84 -5.69
C MET A 91 -0.96 5.89 -6.03
N ASP A 92 -0.90 6.29 -7.30
CA ASP A 92 -0.23 7.52 -7.69
C ASP A 92 -0.95 8.73 -7.07
N TYR A 93 -0.22 9.84 -6.93
CA TYR A 93 -0.77 11.03 -6.29
C TYR A 93 -1.97 11.59 -7.08
N LEU A 94 -3.10 11.77 -6.38
CA LEU A 94 -4.30 12.45 -6.89
C LEU A 94 -4.69 13.58 -5.93
N ALA A 95 -4.65 14.83 -6.40
CA ALA A 95 -4.93 16.00 -5.56
C ALA A 95 -6.36 15.97 -5.02
N ILE A 96 -6.50 16.31 -3.72
CA ILE A 96 -7.77 16.43 -3.01
C ILE A 96 -8.05 17.91 -2.75
N ASN A 97 -9.19 18.41 -3.25
CA ASN A 97 -9.54 19.83 -3.24
C ASN A 97 -10.71 20.14 -2.30
N ASP A 98 -11.61 19.18 -2.04
CA ASP A 98 -12.79 19.37 -1.18
C ASP A 98 -12.44 19.28 0.32
N THR A 99 -11.80 20.35 0.82
CA THR A 99 -11.33 20.43 2.22
C THR A 99 -12.10 21.42 3.08
N LEU A 100 -12.96 22.26 2.48
CA LEU A 100 -13.59 23.39 3.17
C LEU A 100 -14.72 22.96 4.12
N GLY A 101 -14.61 23.38 5.39
CA GLY A 101 -15.66 23.20 6.40
C GLY A 101 -15.81 21.77 6.93
N LYS A 102 -14.93 20.86 6.57
CA LYS A 102 -14.95 19.47 7.02
C LYS A 102 -13.78 19.17 7.98
N ASN A 103 -14.02 18.27 8.92
CA ASN A 103 -12.96 17.76 9.80
C ASN A 103 -11.97 16.88 9.01
N SER A 104 -10.73 16.76 9.49
CA SER A 104 -9.78 15.79 8.96
C SER A 104 -10.14 14.37 9.41
N LEU A 105 -9.81 13.37 8.59
CA LEU A 105 -9.90 11.97 8.99
C LEU A 105 -8.95 11.67 10.16
N ASP A 106 -9.42 10.85 11.09
CA ASP A 106 -8.58 10.29 12.14
C ASP A 106 -7.65 9.21 11.55
N ALA A 107 -6.47 9.02 12.16
CA ALA A 107 -5.55 7.97 11.74
C ALA A 107 -6.14 6.55 11.81
N ASN A 108 -7.13 6.32 12.68
CA ASN A 108 -7.80 5.02 12.86
C ASN A 108 -9.16 4.95 12.16
N PHE A 109 -9.40 5.78 11.13
CA PHE A 109 -10.70 5.87 10.46
C PHE A 109 -11.21 4.53 9.91
N LEU A 110 -10.32 3.64 9.45
CA LEU A 110 -10.70 2.31 8.95
C LEU A 110 -11.30 1.45 10.06
N GLN A 111 -10.62 1.37 11.22
CA GLN A 111 -11.14 0.65 12.37
C GLN A 111 -12.46 1.28 12.90
N ASP A 112 -12.57 2.61 12.84
CA ASP A 112 -13.78 3.32 13.26
C ASP A 112 -14.96 2.99 12.35
N ILE A 113 -14.76 2.98 11.03
CA ILE A 113 -15.75 2.54 10.04
C ILE A 113 -16.15 1.08 10.31
N MET A 114 -15.19 0.18 10.47
CA MET A 114 -15.48 -1.24 10.66
C MET A 114 -16.22 -1.53 11.97
N LYS A 115 -16.04 -0.71 13.00
CA LYS A 115 -16.77 -0.81 14.26
C LYS A 115 -18.19 -0.22 14.18
N LYS A 116 -18.44 0.74 13.30
CA LYS A 116 -19.70 1.52 13.31
C LYS A 116 -20.61 1.29 12.12
N CYS A 117 -20.07 0.91 10.96
CA CYS A 117 -20.81 0.80 9.72
C CYS A 117 -21.18 -0.66 9.39
N ALA A 118 -22.44 -0.90 9.06
CA ALA A 118 -22.93 -2.21 8.62
C ALA A 118 -22.89 -2.38 7.10
N ASP A 119 -22.97 -1.31 6.36
CA ASP A 119 -23.13 -1.33 4.92
C ASP A 119 -22.44 -0.12 4.22
N VAL A 120 -22.43 -0.17 2.91
CA VAL A 120 -21.81 0.84 2.04
C VAL A 120 -22.46 2.21 2.17
N ASP A 121 -23.77 2.30 2.45
CA ASP A 121 -24.44 3.59 2.59
C ASP A 121 -24.02 4.30 3.89
N GLU A 122 -23.80 3.55 4.95
CA GLU A 122 -23.26 4.08 6.22
C GLU A 122 -21.82 4.52 6.05
N VAL A 123 -20.98 3.76 5.34
CA VAL A 123 -19.60 4.16 5.01
C VAL A 123 -19.59 5.46 4.19
N LYS A 124 -20.47 5.57 3.20
CA LYS A 124 -20.59 6.79 2.40
C LYS A 124 -20.96 8.01 3.24
N LYS A 125 -21.91 7.84 4.19
CA LYS A 125 -22.29 8.90 5.15
C LYS A 125 -21.14 9.26 6.09
N TYR A 126 -20.32 8.28 6.47
CA TYR A 126 -19.12 8.51 7.28
C TYR A 126 -18.17 9.43 6.55
N PHE A 127 -17.71 9.07 5.34
CA PHE A 127 -16.77 9.88 4.57
C PHE A 127 -17.30 11.27 4.19
N ALA A 128 -18.61 11.43 4.00
CA ALA A 128 -19.21 12.73 3.69
C ALA A 128 -19.00 13.80 4.78
N GLN A 129 -18.65 13.40 6.02
CA GLN A 129 -18.41 14.30 7.15
C GLN A 129 -16.98 14.83 7.22
N TYR A 130 -16.05 14.23 6.48
CA TYR A 130 -14.62 14.52 6.56
C TYR A 130 -14.08 15.06 5.24
N ASN A 131 -13.01 15.87 5.32
CA ASN A 131 -12.15 16.06 4.17
C ASN A 131 -11.24 14.83 4.04
N LEU A 132 -10.90 14.48 2.81
CA LEU A 132 -10.12 13.28 2.52
C LEU A 132 -8.62 13.58 2.35
N LYS A 133 -8.17 14.79 2.72
CA LYS A 133 -6.76 15.17 2.70
C LYS A 133 -5.95 14.19 3.57
N GLY A 134 -4.87 13.68 3.02
CA GLY A 134 -4.10 12.57 3.57
C GLY A 134 -4.33 11.25 2.85
N LEU A 135 -5.33 11.18 1.93
CA LEU A 135 -5.58 10.02 1.07
C LEU A 135 -5.15 10.22 -0.39
N GLU A 136 -4.33 11.24 -0.69
CA GLU A 136 -3.90 11.61 -2.04
C GLU A 136 -3.15 10.47 -2.77
N THR A 137 -2.60 9.51 -2.03
CA THR A 137 -1.90 8.35 -2.58
C THR A 137 -2.58 7.03 -2.22
N SER A 138 -3.88 7.09 -1.88
CA SER A 138 -4.63 5.92 -1.43
C SER A 138 -6.00 5.87 -2.08
N MET A 139 -6.48 4.65 -2.32
CA MET A 139 -7.86 4.36 -2.72
C MET A 139 -8.39 3.24 -1.84
N PHE A 140 -9.66 3.28 -1.48
CA PHE A 140 -10.31 2.23 -0.69
C PHE A 140 -11.54 1.69 -1.41
N LEU A 141 -11.73 0.37 -1.33
CA LEU A 141 -12.92 -0.31 -1.79
C LEU A 141 -13.64 -0.94 -0.59
N PHE A 142 -14.90 -0.56 -0.40
CA PHE A 142 -15.81 -1.17 0.59
C PHE A 142 -16.87 -1.98 -0.13
N ILE A 143 -17.22 -3.15 0.40
CA ILE A 143 -18.26 -4.05 -0.18
C ILE A 143 -19.09 -4.60 0.97
N ASP A 144 -20.41 -4.49 0.87
CA ASP A 144 -21.32 -5.08 1.85
C ASP A 144 -21.86 -6.45 1.39
N LYS A 145 -22.54 -7.14 2.29
CA LYS A 145 -23.09 -8.50 2.03
C LYS A 145 -24.12 -8.56 0.92
N THR A 146 -24.72 -7.42 0.51
CA THR A 146 -25.63 -7.36 -0.63
C THR A 146 -24.88 -7.31 -1.95
N GLY A 147 -23.58 -7.05 -1.90
CA GLY A 147 -22.72 -6.86 -3.04
C GLY A 147 -22.69 -5.42 -3.58
N LYS A 148 -23.32 -4.48 -2.87
CA LYS A 148 -23.11 -3.07 -3.12
C LYS A 148 -21.67 -2.70 -2.75
N TYR A 149 -21.05 -1.80 -3.52
CA TYR A 149 -19.69 -1.34 -3.26
C TYR A 149 -19.57 0.17 -3.30
N LEU A 150 -18.55 0.68 -2.61
CA LEU A 150 -18.10 2.07 -2.59
C LEU A 150 -16.60 2.12 -2.86
N ILE A 151 -16.19 2.90 -3.84
CA ILE A 151 -14.80 3.28 -4.04
C ILE A 151 -14.62 4.69 -3.52
N VAL A 152 -13.59 4.89 -2.69
CA VAL A 152 -13.16 6.18 -2.17
C VAL A 152 -11.84 6.52 -2.83
N GLU A 153 -11.84 7.54 -3.69
CA GLU A 153 -10.65 7.98 -4.43
C GLU A 153 -10.67 9.50 -4.65
N GLY A 154 -9.58 10.18 -4.32
CA GLY A 154 -9.52 11.63 -4.41
C GLY A 154 -10.74 12.29 -3.73
N ASP A 155 -11.41 13.20 -4.44
CA ASP A 155 -12.66 13.83 -3.99
C ASP A 155 -13.93 13.01 -4.32
N SER A 156 -13.80 11.77 -4.79
CA SER A 156 -14.90 10.98 -5.35
C SER A 156 -15.34 9.82 -4.44
N LEU A 157 -16.65 9.65 -4.31
CA LEU A 157 -17.31 8.54 -3.62
C LEU A 157 -18.18 7.77 -4.63
N ILE A 158 -17.60 6.77 -5.32
CA ILE A 158 -18.23 6.04 -6.42
C ILE A 158 -18.93 4.80 -5.89
N THR A 159 -20.23 4.70 -6.06
CA THR A 159 -21.01 3.53 -5.66
C THR A 159 -21.44 2.69 -6.86
N GLY A 160 -21.48 1.37 -6.68
CA GLY A 160 -21.96 0.43 -7.68
C GLY A 160 -22.58 -0.82 -7.08
N ASN A 161 -23.16 -1.64 -7.94
CA ASN A 161 -23.88 -2.85 -7.55
C ASN A 161 -23.80 -3.94 -8.66
N ASN A 162 -22.77 -3.92 -9.48
CA ASN A 162 -22.56 -4.90 -10.54
C ASN A 162 -22.47 -6.32 -9.95
N GLN A 163 -23.01 -7.32 -10.65
CA GLN A 163 -22.95 -8.71 -10.20
C GLN A 163 -21.49 -9.18 -9.98
N SER A 164 -20.61 -8.83 -10.90
CA SER A 164 -19.16 -9.07 -10.81
C SER A 164 -18.40 -7.76 -11.01
N PHE A 165 -17.31 -7.60 -10.28
CA PHE A 165 -16.46 -6.42 -10.33
C PHE A 165 -15.02 -6.80 -10.00
N VAL A 166 -14.06 -6.22 -10.71
CA VAL A 166 -12.62 -6.35 -10.46
C VAL A 166 -12.04 -4.96 -10.32
N LEU A 167 -11.14 -4.77 -9.36
CA LEU A 167 -10.41 -3.53 -9.15
C LEU A 167 -8.92 -3.84 -8.95
N SER A 168 -8.06 -2.90 -9.34
CA SER A 168 -6.63 -2.89 -9.08
C SER A 168 -6.16 -1.43 -8.96
N ASN A 169 -4.85 -1.19 -8.99
CA ASN A 169 -4.25 0.13 -8.76
C ASN A 169 -4.40 1.05 -9.98
N PHE A 170 -5.60 1.51 -10.22
CA PHE A 170 -5.95 2.59 -11.14
C PHE A 170 -7.17 3.36 -10.58
N TYR A 171 -7.28 4.63 -10.91
CA TYR A 171 -8.42 5.45 -10.49
C TYR A 171 -9.60 5.28 -11.47
N PRO A 172 -10.70 4.59 -11.07
CA PRO A 172 -11.87 4.43 -11.94
C PRO A 172 -12.44 5.73 -12.48
N SER A 173 -12.39 6.84 -11.72
CA SER A 173 -12.88 8.14 -12.20
C SER A 173 -12.08 8.71 -13.38
N LEU A 174 -10.82 8.28 -13.55
CA LEU A 174 -9.94 8.74 -14.62
C LEU A 174 -9.99 7.84 -15.86
N ILE A 175 -10.58 6.64 -15.75
CA ILE A 175 -10.70 5.68 -16.86
C ILE A 175 -12.00 5.90 -17.60
N LYS A 176 -11.92 6.11 -18.91
CA LYS A 176 -13.10 6.26 -19.80
C LYS A 176 -13.51 4.94 -20.42
N GLU A 177 -12.51 4.16 -20.83
CA GLU A 177 -12.72 2.87 -21.49
C GLU A 177 -11.80 1.79 -20.87
N ASP A 178 -12.30 0.57 -20.78
CA ASP A 178 -11.60 -0.57 -20.15
C ASP A 178 -10.25 -0.89 -20.82
N ASN A 179 -10.08 -0.58 -22.10
CA ASN A 179 -8.84 -0.77 -22.84
C ASN A 179 -7.72 0.23 -22.47
N GLU A 180 -8.02 1.28 -21.70
CA GLU A 180 -7.04 2.22 -21.15
C GLU A 180 -6.29 1.61 -19.96
N ILE A 181 -6.81 0.52 -19.37
CA ILE A 181 -6.19 -0.16 -18.23
C ILE A 181 -5.12 -1.11 -18.74
N ASP A 182 -3.85 -0.72 -18.63
CA ASP A 182 -2.70 -1.57 -19.02
C ASP A 182 -2.23 -2.45 -17.86
N ILE A 183 -3.13 -3.29 -17.33
CA ILE A 183 -2.86 -4.24 -16.23
C ILE A 183 -3.26 -5.65 -16.68
N PRO A 184 -2.32 -6.47 -17.19
CA PRO A 184 -2.64 -7.77 -17.77
C PRO A 184 -3.35 -8.74 -16.83
N PHE A 185 -2.99 -8.78 -15.55
CA PHE A 185 -3.62 -9.67 -14.57
C PHE A 185 -5.06 -9.23 -14.25
N TYR A 186 -5.35 -7.93 -14.24
CA TYR A 186 -6.70 -7.40 -14.11
C TYR A 186 -7.61 -7.93 -15.22
N HIS A 187 -7.19 -7.83 -16.49
CA HIS A 187 -7.98 -8.30 -17.63
C HIS A 187 -8.18 -9.82 -17.61
N LYS A 188 -7.16 -10.59 -17.22
CA LYS A 188 -7.27 -12.06 -17.06
C LYS A 188 -8.29 -12.41 -15.98
N GLY A 189 -8.19 -11.80 -14.80
CA GLY A 189 -9.12 -12.02 -13.69
C GLY A 189 -10.54 -11.62 -14.04
N LYS A 190 -10.74 -10.46 -14.64
CA LYS A 190 -12.04 -9.98 -15.11
C LYS A 190 -12.69 -10.94 -16.13
N LYS A 191 -11.91 -11.43 -17.08
CA LYS A 191 -12.36 -12.41 -18.06
C LYS A 191 -12.79 -13.73 -17.39
N LEU A 192 -11.96 -14.25 -16.48
CA LEU A 192 -12.26 -15.50 -15.77
C LEU A 192 -13.50 -15.31 -14.89
N LEU A 193 -13.57 -14.24 -14.11
CA LEU A 193 -14.70 -13.92 -13.22
C LEU A 193 -16.03 -13.83 -14.01
N GLY A 194 -16.00 -13.29 -15.21
CA GLY A 194 -17.16 -13.19 -16.09
C GLY A 194 -17.52 -14.49 -16.83
N SER A 195 -16.68 -15.52 -16.80
CA SER A 195 -16.87 -16.75 -17.57
C SER A 195 -17.87 -17.73 -16.93
N GLN A 196 -18.04 -17.66 -15.60
CA GLN A 196 -18.87 -18.61 -14.84
C GLN A 196 -19.66 -17.88 -13.76
N LYS A 197 -20.83 -18.46 -13.42
CA LYS A 197 -21.65 -18.01 -12.28
C LYS A 197 -21.44 -18.97 -11.10
N ASP A 198 -20.24 -18.99 -10.55
CA ASP A 198 -19.84 -19.91 -9.48
C ASP A 198 -19.24 -19.15 -8.30
N THR A 199 -19.80 -19.34 -7.11
CA THR A 199 -19.30 -18.78 -5.84
C THR A 199 -18.58 -19.84 -4.99
N SER A 200 -18.17 -20.95 -5.57
CA SER A 200 -17.33 -21.93 -4.86
C SER A 200 -15.97 -21.32 -4.53
N ILE A 201 -15.39 -21.76 -3.42
CA ILE A 201 -14.05 -21.33 -3.04
C ILE A 201 -13.00 -21.72 -4.08
N SER A 202 -13.17 -22.87 -4.72
CA SER A 202 -12.28 -23.32 -5.80
C SER A 202 -12.29 -22.38 -7.00
N PHE A 203 -13.45 -21.88 -7.42
CA PHE A 203 -13.53 -20.90 -8.48
C PHE A 203 -12.95 -19.53 -8.05
N CYS A 204 -13.32 -19.07 -6.86
CA CYS A 204 -12.84 -17.80 -6.33
C CYS A 204 -11.30 -17.79 -6.17
N SER A 205 -10.71 -18.90 -5.67
CA SER A 205 -9.25 -19.01 -5.57
C SER A 205 -8.57 -19.06 -6.94
N SER A 206 -9.18 -19.69 -7.96
CA SER A 206 -8.67 -19.67 -9.33
C SER A 206 -8.66 -18.27 -9.94
N VAL A 207 -9.65 -17.42 -9.60
CA VAL A 207 -9.65 -16.00 -10.01
C VAL A 207 -8.47 -15.30 -9.38
N MET A 208 -8.25 -15.45 -8.07
CA MET A 208 -7.14 -14.81 -7.36
C MET A 208 -5.79 -15.32 -7.85
N ASP A 209 -5.65 -16.63 -8.10
CA ASP A 209 -4.46 -17.23 -8.70
C ASP A 209 -4.14 -16.62 -10.08
N THR A 210 -5.17 -16.38 -10.90
CA THR A 210 -5.00 -15.72 -12.21
C THR A 210 -4.54 -14.25 -12.06
N MET A 211 -4.84 -13.61 -10.94
CA MET A 211 -4.55 -12.21 -10.66
C MET A 211 -3.31 -11.99 -9.81
N HIS A 212 -2.70 -13.03 -9.23
CA HIS A 212 -1.53 -12.87 -8.40
C HIS A 212 -0.34 -12.29 -9.18
N GLN A 213 0.55 -11.64 -8.47
CA GLN A 213 1.78 -11.13 -9.02
C GLN A 213 2.98 -11.85 -8.42
N GLU A 214 3.96 -12.15 -9.29
CA GLU A 214 5.27 -12.65 -8.89
C GLU A 214 6.33 -11.76 -9.50
N ARG A 215 7.23 -11.26 -8.69
CA ARG A 215 8.35 -10.43 -9.11
C ARG A 215 9.67 -11.17 -8.89
N LYS A 216 10.71 -10.74 -9.61
CA LYS A 216 12.07 -11.14 -9.25
C LYS A 216 12.26 -10.88 -7.75
N TRP A 217 12.95 -11.77 -7.07
CA TRP A 217 13.25 -11.71 -5.64
C TRP A 217 12.11 -12.13 -4.71
N GLY A 218 10.99 -12.60 -5.24
CA GLY A 218 9.89 -13.14 -4.45
C GLY A 218 8.82 -12.13 -4.03
N ALA A 219 9.05 -10.81 -4.20
CA ALA A 219 8.00 -9.81 -3.99
C ALA A 219 6.79 -10.08 -4.89
N GLY A 220 5.64 -9.54 -4.55
CA GLY A 220 4.36 -9.74 -5.23
C GLY A 220 3.28 -10.10 -4.25
N THR A 221 2.40 -11.03 -4.58
CA THR A 221 1.30 -11.42 -3.69
C THR A 221 1.85 -12.16 -2.46
N MET A 222 1.79 -11.49 -1.31
CA MET A 222 2.22 -12.03 -0.01
C MET A 222 1.17 -12.93 0.59
N TYR A 223 -0.08 -12.46 0.62
CA TYR A 223 -1.22 -13.27 1.04
C TYR A 223 -2.44 -12.96 0.18
N THR A 224 -3.38 -13.89 0.20
CA THR A 224 -4.69 -13.72 -0.43
C THR A 224 -5.77 -14.00 0.60
N THR A 225 -6.76 -13.13 0.69
CA THR A 225 -7.98 -13.36 1.47
C THR A 225 -9.16 -13.53 0.53
N ILE A 226 -10.03 -14.50 0.85
CA ILE A 226 -11.33 -14.64 0.20
C ILE A 226 -12.39 -14.66 1.30
N TYR A 227 -13.35 -13.77 1.20
CA TYR A 227 -14.43 -13.60 2.17
C TYR A 227 -15.75 -14.12 1.61
N ASP A 228 -16.42 -14.99 2.34
CA ASP A 228 -17.84 -15.31 2.17
C ASP A 228 -18.64 -14.41 3.14
N LEU A 229 -19.23 -13.33 2.62
CA LEU A 229 -19.85 -12.31 3.45
C LEU A 229 -21.15 -12.80 4.11
N LYS A 230 -21.79 -13.83 3.54
CA LYS A 230 -23.01 -14.41 4.10
C LYS A 230 -22.70 -15.29 5.31
N GLU A 231 -21.68 -16.11 5.20
CA GLU A 231 -21.30 -17.08 6.23
C GLU A 231 -20.28 -16.52 7.25
N GLY A 232 -19.77 -15.29 7.02
CA GLY A 232 -18.70 -14.69 7.84
C GLY A 232 -17.43 -15.52 7.83
N THR A 233 -17.10 -16.15 6.69
CA THR A 233 -15.96 -17.04 6.56
C THR A 233 -14.83 -16.38 5.80
N ILE A 234 -13.61 -16.51 6.32
CA ILE A 234 -12.37 -16.05 5.73
C ILE A 234 -11.57 -17.25 5.29
N PHE A 235 -11.13 -17.27 4.02
CA PHE A 235 -10.19 -18.22 3.47
C PHE A 235 -8.89 -17.48 3.20
N LEU A 236 -7.82 -17.89 3.88
CA LEU A 236 -6.51 -17.27 3.83
C LEU A 236 -5.54 -18.18 3.10
N TYR A 237 -4.76 -17.60 2.19
CA TYR A 237 -3.69 -18.25 1.43
C TYR A 237 -2.41 -17.43 1.62
N PHE A 238 -1.26 -18.09 1.49
CA PHE A 238 0.03 -17.43 1.68
C PHE A 238 0.95 -17.65 0.49
N PHE A 239 1.65 -16.60 0.10
CA PHE A 239 2.75 -16.58 -0.86
C PHE A 239 2.42 -17.30 -2.17
N ARG A 240 1.27 -16.98 -2.77
CA ARG A 240 0.80 -17.52 -4.07
C ARG A 240 0.58 -19.03 -4.09
N ASP A 241 0.44 -19.67 -2.95
CA ASP A 241 0.05 -21.07 -2.85
C ASP A 241 -1.46 -21.18 -2.59
N TYR A 242 -2.20 -21.48 -3.64
CA TYR A 242 -3.65 -21.66 -3.58
C TYR A 242 -4.07 -23.11 -3.32
N THR A 243 -3.12 -24.00 -3.05
CA THR A 243 -3.39 -25.40 -2.72
C THR A 243 -3.61 -25.61 -1.22
N HIS A 244 -2.97 -24.77 -0.39
CA HIS A 244 -3.11 -24.79 1.07
C HIS A 244 -3.92 -23.57 1.53
N VAL A 245 -4.98 -23.82 2.29
CA VAL A 245 -5.89 -22.80 2.79
C VAL A 245 -6.09 -22.93 4.29
N VAL A 246 -5.97 -21.81 4.98
CA VAL A 246 -6.41 -21.69 6.38
C VAL A 246 -7.77 -20.99 6.41
N LYS A 247 -8.70 -21.52 7.20
CA LYS A 247 -10.08 -21.06 7.26
C LYS A 247 -10.43 -20.57 8.66
N PHE A 248 -11.04 -19.39 8.71
CA PHE A 248 -11.61 -18.82 9.94
C PHE A 248 -13.10 -18.56 9.74
N ASN A 249 -13.87 -18.59 10.82
CA ASN A 249 -15.22 -18.07 10.87
C ASN A 249 -15.25 -16.91 11.87
N LEU A 250 -15.56 -15.70 11.41
CA LEU A 250 -15.45 -14.49 12.21
C LEU A 250 -16.23 -14.58 13.52
N ASN A 251 -17.47 -15.07 13.49
CA ASN A 251 -18.30 -15.18 14.70
C ASN A 251 -17.71 -16.17 15.72
N GLN A 252 -17.06 -17.24 15.25
CA GLN A 252 -16.38 -18.19 16.14
C GLN A 252 -15.11 -17.59 16.74
N GLU A 253 -14.33 -16.85 15.93
CA GLU A 253 -13.10 -16.21 16.38
C GLU A 253 -13.39 -15.11 17.41
N LEU A 254 -14.44 -14.35 17.23
CA LEU A 254 -14.89 -13.32 18.17
C LEU A 254 -15.49 -13.88 19.48
N ASN A 255 -15.60 -15.19 19.66
CA ASN A 255 -15.89 -15.77 20.98
C ASN A 255 -14.62 -15.92 21.85
N LYS A 256 -13.45 -15.69 21.29
CA LYS A 256 -12.16 -15.68 21.98
C LYS A 256 -11.82 -14.23 22.39
N THR A 257 -10.82 -14.02 23.24
CA THR A 257 -10.24 -12.69 23.48
C THR A 257 -9.58 -12.16 22.21
N ASP A 258 -9.37 -10.84 22.11
CA ASP A 258 -8.61 -10.25 21.01
C ASP A 258 -7.24 -10.90 20.86
N TYR A 259 -6.84 -11.22 19.64
CA TYR A 259 -5.57 -11.88 19.35
C TYR A 259 -5.12 -11.66 17.91
N SER A 260 -3.84 -11.92 17.68
CA SER A 260 -3.25 -11.87 16.34
C SER A 260 -2.44 -13.13 16.05
N LEU A 261 -2.34 -13.48 14.76
CA LEU A 261 -1.52 -14.56 14.24
C LEU A 261 -0.59 -14.03 13.17
N VAL A 262 0.61 -14.59 13.10
CA VAL A 262 1.57 -14.36 12.01
C VAL A 262 1.15 -15.23 10.84
N ILE A 263 0.81 -14.64 9.70
CA ILE A 263 0.27 -15.39 8.55
C ILE A 263 1.25 -16.46 8.05
N PRO A 264 2.55 -16.18 7.83
CA PRO A 264 3.52 -17.21 7.43
C PRO A 264 3.53 -18.44 8.33
N GLU A 265 3.43 -18.29 9.65
CA GLU A 265 3.47 -19.40 10.61
C GLU A 265 2.28 -20.37 10.47
N LEU A 266 1.23 -19.95 9.79
CA LEU A 266 0.06 -20.79 9.50
C LEU A 266 0.28 -21.73 8.30
N PHE A 267 1.40 -21.56 7.56
CA PHE A 267 1.69 -22.25 6.30
C PHE A 267 3.12 -22.83 6.29
N PRO A 268 3.49 -23.69 7.22
CA PRO A 268 4.86 -24.21 7.33
C PRO A 268 5.28 -25.09 6.14
N GLU A 269 4.34 -25.58 5.33
CA GLU A 269 4.58 -26.35 4.11
C GLU A 269 4.95 -25.48 2.90
N ASN A 270 4.77 -24.17 2.97
CA ASN A 270 5.14 -23.27 1.88
C ASN A 270 6.63 -22.91 1.90
N ILE A 271 7.47 -23.83 1.42
CA ILE A 271 8.93 -23.68 1.42
C ILE A 271 9.39 -22.40 0.71
N LYS A 272 8.79 -22.06 -0.43
CA LYS A 272 9.16 -20.85 -1.18
C LYS A 272 8.90 -19.57 -0.37
N GLY A 273 7.79 -19.54 0.36
CA GLY A 273 7.45 -18.45 1.24
C GLY A 273 8.43 -18.36 2.42
N GLN A 274 8.81 -19.50 3.01
CA GLN A 274 9.78 -19.52 4.10
C GLN A 274 11.16 -19.04 3.63
N ASP A 275 11.66 -19.53 2.50
CA ASP A 275 12.93 -19.06 1.91
C ASP A 275 12.94 -17.54 1.68
N PHE A 276 11.80 -16.99 1.22
CA PHE A 276 11.66 -15.54 1.03
C PHE A 276 11.73 -14.80 2.36
N ILE A 277 11.04 -15.30 3.40
CA ILE A 277 11.05 -14.72 4.75
C ILE A 277 12.47 -14.71 5.32
N ASP A 278 13.18 -15.83 5.24
CA ASP A 278 14.53 -15.96 5.78
C ASP A 278 15.49 -14.96 5.10
N ASN A 279 15.43 -14.84 3.79
CA ASN A 279 16.22 -13.86 3.04
C ASN A 279 15.84 -12.42 3.40
N TYR A 280 14.55 -12.11 3.52
CA TYR A 280 14.07 -10.80 3.94
C TYR A 280 14.57 -10.45 5.34
N ASN A 281 14.43 -11.38 6.29
CA ASN A 281 14.84 -11.15 7.67
C ASN A 281 16.34 -10.98 7.80
N ALA A 282 17.15 -11.72 7.05
CA ALA A 282 18.60 -11.56 7.02
C ALA A 282 18.99 -10.11 6.64
N ILE A 283 18.46 -9.59 5.52
CA ILE A 283 18.71 -8.22 5.07
C ILE A 283 18.11 -7.20 6.05
N SER A 284 16.90 -7.46 6.55
CA SER A 284 16.23 -6.60 7.52
C SER A 284 17.05 -6.41 8.79
N ASN A 285 17.68 -7.48 9.28
CA ASN A 285 18.56 -7.42 10.46
C ASN A 285 19.84 -6.61 10.20
N GLU A 286 20.41 -6.66 8.99
CA GLU A 286 21.53 -5.79 8.63
C GLU A 286 21.13 -4.31 8.63
N LEU A 287 19.89 -3.99 8.19
CA LEU A 287 19.39 -2.62 8.23
C LEU A 287 19.17 -2.11 9.66
N ASP A 288 18.84 -3.00 10.60
CA ASP A 288 18.68 -2.62 12.01
C ASP A 288 19.96 -2.06 12.62
N LEU A 289 21.12 -2.31 12.02
CA LEU A 289 22.37 -1.67 12.41
C LEU A 289 22.31 -0.14 12.28
N PHE A 290 21.50 0.41 11.38
CA PHE A 290 21.29 1.86 11.27
C PHE A 290 20.50 2.48 12.42
N LYS A 291 19.97 1.67 13.35
CA LYS A 291 19.39 2.12 14.61
C LYS A 291 20.47 2.46 15.65
N ASP A 292 21.72 2.08 15.43
CA ASP A 292 22.87 2.41 16.28
C ASP A 292 23.54 3.71 15.81
N GLU A 293 23.50 4.74 16.67
CA GLU A 293 24.10 6.06 16.40
C GLU A 293 25.60 5.96 16.11
N ASN A 294 26.32 5.02 16.75
CA ASN A 294 27.76 4.84 16.54
C ASN A 294 28.08 4.37 15.10
N ILE A 295 27.18 3.62 14.47
CA ILE A 295 27.33 3.20 13.07
C ILE A 295 27.09 4.37 12.13
N LEU A 296 26.11 5.22 12.40
CA LEU A 296 25.81 6.40 11.57
C LEU A 296 26.87 7.50 11.67
N THR A 297 27.59 7.56 12.78
CA THR A 297 28.71 8.50 12.99
C THR A 297 30.07 7.94 12.53
N ASP A 298 30.21 6.62 12.46
CA ASP A 298 31.40 5.95 11.91
C ASP A 298 31.29 5.87 10.38
N SER A 299 31.98 6.79 9.69
CA SER A 299 31.95 6.88 8.23
C SER A 299 32.40 5.60 7.52
N ILE A 300 33.26 4.78 8.14
CA ILE A 300 33.74 3.52 7.57
C ILE A 300 32.65 2.46 7.66
N ARG A 301 32.03 2.30 8.82
CA ARG A 301 30.91 1.35 9.02
C ARG A 301 29.69 1.74 8.19
N TYR A 302 29.33 3.02 8.17
CA TYR A 302 28.25 3.54 7.33
C TYR A 302 28.52 3.23 5.85
N THR A 303 29.74 3.48 5.36
CA THR A 303 30.13 3.19 3.97
C THR A 303 30.11 1.69 3.71
N TYR A 304 30.56 0.86 4.63
CA TYR A 304 30.54 -0.60 4.50
C TYR A 304 29.11 -1.14 4.40
N VAL A 305 28.24 -0.83 5.37
CA VAL A 305 26.84 -1.29 5.37
C VAL A 305 26.10 -0.77 4.14
N SER A 306 26.26 0.51 3.81
CA SER A 306 25.60 1.06 2.61
C SER A 306 26.14 0.43 1.32
N SER A 307 27.44 0.12 1.22
CA SER A 307 28.02 -0.52 0.04
C SER A 307 27.59 -1.97 -0.12
N THR A 308 27.42 -2.70 0.98
CA THR A 308 26.90 -4.07 0.98
C THR A 308 25.44 -4.09 0.51
N LEU A 309 24.64 -3.14 0.99
CA LEU A 309 23.27 -2.94 0.50
C LEU A 309 23.25 -2.61 -1.00
N PHE A 310 24.11 -1.68 -1.45
CA PHE A 310 24.16 -1.26 -2.86
C PHE A 310 24.79 -2.29 -3.80
N ALA A 311 25.55 -3.26 -3.29
CA ALA A 311 26.05 -4.39 -4.08
C ALA A 311 24.92 -5.35 -4.48
N ASN A 312 23.84 -5.37 -3.73
CA ASN A 312 22.61 -6.05 -4.11
C ASN A 312 21.85 -5.23 -5.17
N ASP A 313 21.11 -5.89 -6.05
CA ASP A 313 20.33 -5.21 -7.10
C ASP A 313 19.44 -4.12 -6.46
N ILE A 314 19.56 -2.88 -6.96
CA ILE A 314 18.82 -1.70 -6.47
C ILE A 314 17.30 -1.94 -6.34
N ARG A 315 16.78 -2.91 -7.09
CA ARG A 315 15.37 -3.34 -7.02
C ARG A 315 15.04 -4.13 -5.75
N VAL A 316 16.01 -4.86 -5.19
CA VAL A 316 15.86 -5.55 -3.89
C VAL A 316 15.80 -4.53 -2.77
N ILE A 317 16.53 -3.46 -2.92
CA ILE A 317 16.70 -2.44 -1.89
C ILE A 317 15.46 -1.55 -1.78
N ARG A 318 14.70 -1.35 -2.86
CA ARG A 318 13.37 -0.70 -2.81
C ARG A 318 12.39 -1.45 -1.88
N ILE A 319 12.55 -2.77 -1.74
CA ILE A 319 11.81 -3.61 -0.79
C ILE A 319 11.97 -3.12 0.66
N PHE A 320 13.11 -2.55 0.98
CA PHE A 320 13.44 -2.10 2.33
C PHE A 320 13.29 -0.58 2.53
N SER A 321 12.81 0.15 1.52
CA SER A 321 12.65 1.61 1.64
C SER A 321 11.76 1.98 2.82
N ASP A 322 10.69 1.23 3.05
CA ASP A 322 9.77 1.48 4.16
C ASP A 322 10.48 1.29 5.51
N LYS A 323 11.23 0.18 5.67
CA LYS A 323 11.99 -0.04 6.90
C LYS A 323 13.07 1.03 7.11
N VAL A 324 13.75 1.45 6.05
CA VAL A 324 14.74 2.52 6.16
C VAL A 324 14.08 3.85 6.49
N ASN A 325 12.89 4.13 5.94
CA ASN A 325 12.08 5.29 6.33
C ASN A 325 11.72 5.23 7.82
N GLU A 326 11.20 4.12 8.32
CA GLU A 326 10.88 3.95 9.76
C GLU A 326 12.09 4.21 10.66
N ILE A 327 13.28 3.77 10.26
CA ILE A 327 14.52 4.05 11.00
C ILE A 327 14.83 5.55 10.98
N ALA A 328 14.69 6.22 9.82
CA ALA A 328 14.92 7.66 9.70
C ALA A 328 13.92 8.45 10.55
N ASP A 329 12.63 8.11 10.49
CA ASP A 329 11.58 8.74 11.29
C ASP A 329 11.80 8.53 12.80
N SER A 330 12.24 7.34 13.21
CA SER A 330 12.63 7.09 14.61
C SER A 330 13.76 8.03 15.07
N TRP A 331 14.70 8.37 14.21
CA TRP A 331 15.74 9.36 14.54
C TRP A 331 15.19 10.79 14.57
N MET A 332 14.23 11.12 13.68
CA MET A 332 13.51 12.41 13.73
C MET A 332 12.80 12.58 15.07
N ASP A 333 12.08 11.57 15.54
CA ASP A 333 11.34 11.57 16.79
C ASP A 333 12.25 11.72 18.01
N LYS A 334 13.43 11.09 17.96
CA LYS A 334 14.48 11.23 18.99
C LYS A 334 15.18 12.58 18.97
N GLY A 335 14.92 13.44 17.96
CA GLY A 335 15.58 14.73 17.77
C GLY A 335 17.03 14.64 17.26
N ASN A 336 17.48 13.43 16.87
CA ASN A 336 18.80 13.25 16.24
C ASN A 336 18.70 13.43 14.72
N TYR A 337 18.53 14.69 14.31
CA TYR A 337 18.33 15.06 12.91
C TYR A 337 19.53 14.74 12.02
N TYR A 338 20.75 14.73 12.57
CA TYR A 338 21.94 14.33 11.83
C TYR A 338 21.87 12.85 11.41
N ALA A 339 21.50 11.98 12.34
CA ALA A 339 21.30 10.57 12.08
C ALA A 339 20.18 10.34 11.04
N ALA A 340 19.03 11.01 11.23
CA ALA A 340 17.92 10.96 10.29
C ALA A 340 18.34 11.36 8.86
N ILE A 341 19.06 12.47 8.70
CA ILE A 341 19.57 12.95 7.40
C ILE A 341 20.46 11.88 6.73
N ASN A 342 21.31 11.21 7.48
CA ASN A 342 22.19 10.18 6.91
C ASN A 342 21.38 8.97 6.43
N VAL A 343 20.35 8.57 7.15
CA VAL A 343 19.45 7.49 6.75
C VAL A 343 18.60 7.92 5.54
N PHE A 344 17.99 9.11 5.54
CA PHE A 344 17.23 9.62 4.39
C PHE A 344 18.07 9.73 3.11
N LYS A 345 19.36 10.07 3.20
CA LYS A 345 20.26 10.04 2.04
C LYS A 345 20.44 8.65 1.44
N ILE A 346 20.32 7.59 2.24
CA ILE A 346 20.29 6.22 1.72
C ILE A 346 19.00 6.03 0.91
N ILE A 347 17.87 6.43 1.45
CA ILE A 347 16.57 6.27 0.80
C ILE A 347 16.52 7.03 -0.53
N VAL A 348 17.05 8.27 -0.58
CA VAL A 348 17.19 9.03 -1.84
C VAL A 348 17.99 8.26 -2.91
N LYS A 349 19.03 7.53 -2.52
CA LYS A 349 19.78 6.69 -3.47
C LYS A 349 18.99 5.47 -3.92
N LEU A 350 18.12 4.94 -3.04
CA LEU A 350 17.30 3.77 -3.31
C LEU A 350 16.08 4.10 -4.18
N SER A 351 15.52 5.28 -3.99
CA SER A 351 14.31 5.76 -4.65
C SER A 351 14.50 7.19 -5.18
N PRO A 352 15.41 7.41 -6.15
CA PRO A 352 15.76 8.75 -6.64
C PRO A 352 14.64 9.42 -7.44
N ASP A 353 13.58 8.70 -7.75
CA ASP A 353 12.37 9.13 -8.46
C ASP A 353 11.18 9.37 -7.51
N SER A 354 11.33 9.15 -6.20
CA SER A 354 10.29 9.40 -5.21
C SER A 354 10.36 10.82 -4.66
N TRP A 355 9.38 11.66 -5.00
CA TRP A 355 9.28 13.03 -4.51
C TRP A 355 9.11 13.11 -2.98
N ILE A 356 8.41 12.14 -2.38
CA ILE A 356 8.17 12.06 -0.92
C ILE A 356 9.49 11.93 -0.15
N VAL A 357 10.43 11.13 -0.65
CA VAL A 357 11.72 10.90 0.00
C VAL A 357 12.55 12.19 0.05
N TYR A 358 12.52 13.00 -1.01
CA TYR A 358 13.20 14.30 -1.01
C TYR A 358 12.52 15.29 -0.06
N GLU A 359 11.22 15.23 0.08
CA GLU A 359 10.47 16.03 1.05
C GLU A 359 10.86 15.67 2.49
N SER A 360 10.86 14.38 2.85
CA SER A 360 11.30 13.91 4.18
C SER A 360 12.75 14.32 4.49
N LEU A 361 13.66 14.23 3.51
CA LEU A 361 15.03 14.69 3.68
C LEU A 361 15.10 16.21 3.87
N ALA A 362 14.26 16.98 3.18
CA ALA A 362 14.18 18.43 3.33
C ALA A 362 13.67 18.80 4.74
N ASP A 363 12.67 18.12 5.25
CA ASP A 363 12.16 18.30 6.62
C ASP A 363 13.24 18.04 7.67
N ALA A 364 14.01 16.96 7.50
CA ALA A 364 15.13 16.66 8.37
C ALA A 364 16.21 17.77 8.33
N TYR A 365 16.49 18.34 7.16
CA TYR A 365 17.38 19.48 7.03
C TYR A 365 16.85 20.73 7.71
N ILE A 366 15.52 21.02 7.64
CA ILE A 366 14.93 22.16 8.40
C ILE A 366 15.14 21.97 9.89
N LYS A 367 14.82 20.77 10.41
CA LYS A 367 15.01 20.47 11.85
C LYS A 367 16.47 20.60 12.27
N ASN A 368 17.40 20.28 11.38
CA ASN A 368 18.83 20.44 11.59
C ASN A 368 19.37 21.84 11.26
N LYS A 369 18.50 22.83 11.01
CA LYS A 369 18.84 24.24 10.70
C LYS A 369 19.70 24.43 9.44
N GLN A 370 19.58 23.53 8.46
CA GLN A 370 20.31 23.54 7.18
C GLN A 370 19.37 23.95 6.04
N ASN A 371 18.86 25.19 6.12
CA ASN A 371 17.77 25.69 5.27
C ASN A 371 18.09 25.68 3.77
N GLU A 372 19.33 25.92 3.36
CA GLU A 372 19.76 25.87 1.95
C GLU A 372 19.64 24.46 1.37
N LEU A 373 20.03 23.44 2.15
CA LEU A 373 19.91 22.04 1.74
C LEU A 373 18.44 21.60 1.73
N ALA A 374 17.63 22.10 2.64
CA ALA A 374 16.19 21.87 2.63
C ALA A 374 15.54 22.39 1.34
N ILE A 375 15.88 23.63 0.93
CA ILE A 375 15.36 24.20 -0.32
C ILE A 375 15.71 23.32 -1.52
N ILE A 376 16.96 22.88 -1.64
CA ILE A 376 17.41 22.04 -2.76
C ILE A 376 16.58 20.73 -2.85
N ASN A 377 16.32 20.11 -1.70
CA ASN A 377 15.54 18.86 -1.67
C ASN A 377 14.05 19.10 -1.92
N TYR A 378 13.45 20.16 -1.39
CA TYR A 378 12.08 20.53 -1.77
C TYR A 378 11.96 20.89 -3.26
N GLU A 379 12.92 21.60 -3.84
CA GLU A 379 12.94 21.90 -5.27
C GLU A 379 12.97 20.60 -6.08
N LYS A 380 13.73 19.59 -5.63
CA LYS A 380 13.74 18.28 -6.27
C LYS A 380 12.42 17.51 -6.09
N SER A 381 11.80 17.59 -4.91
CA SER A 381 10.46 17.04 -4.65
C SER A 381 9.42 17.65 -5.60
N VAL A 382 9.40 18.98 -5.75
CA VAL A 382 8.49 19.70 -6.65
C VAL A 382 8.79 19.42 -8.14
N GLU A 383 10.07 19.23 -8.50
CA GLU A 383 10.44 18.78 -9.87
C GLU A 383 9.83 17.44 -10.21
N LEU A 384 9.87 16.49 -9.26
CA LEU A 384 9.35 15.13 -9.42
C LEU A 384 7.81 15.08 -9.33
N ASN A 385 7.22 15.92 -8.49
CA ASN A 385 5.77 16.09 -8.36
C ASN A 385 5.40 17.58 -8.43
N PRO A 386 5.05 18.10 -9.62
CA PRO A 386 4.66 19.49 -9.79
C PRO A 386 3.39 19.90 -9.01
N ASP A 387 2.59 18.96 -8.54
CA ASP A 387 1.38 19.22 -7.77
C ASP A 387 1.63 19.24 -6.25
N ASN A 388 2.88 19.04 -5.80
CA ASN A 388 3.27 19.19 -4.40
C ASN A 388 3.16 20.66 -3.96
N LEU A 389 1.99 21.05 -3.45
CA LEU A 389 1.72 22.42 -2.95
C LEU A 389 2.47 22.70 -1.67
N GLU A 390 2.64 21.73 -0.80
CA GLU A 390 3.35 21.88 0.46
C GLU A 390 4.84 22.17 0.22
N GLY A 391 5.49 21.41 -0.64
CA GLY A 391 6.88 21.67 -1.03
C GLY A 391 7.09 23.07 -1.59
N LYS A 392 6.15 23.54 -2.46
CA LYS A 392 6.19 24.91 -2.99
C LYS A 392 6.10 25.98 -1.88
N GLN A 393 5.20 25.79 -0.93
CA GLN A 393 5.02 26.71 0.20
C GLN A 393 6.24 26.76 1.11
N GLN A 394 6.85 25.61 1.39
CA GLN A 394 8.07 25.52 2.21
C GLN A 394 9.26 26.21 1.54
N ILE A 395 9.45 26.05 0.23
CA ILE A 395 10.48 26.74 -0.54
C ILE A 395 10.34 28.26 -0.38
N GLU A 396 9.13 28.79 -0.59
CA GLU A 396 8.86 30.24 -0.45
C GLU A 396 9.14 30.74 0.97
N ARG A 397 8.71 29.97 1.99
CA ARG A 397 8.94 30.28 3.40
C ARG A 397 10.42 30.36 3.74
N LEU A 398 11.19 29.33 3.31
CA LEU A 398 12.61 29.24 3.59
C LEU A 398 13.42 30.34 2.86
N LYS A 399 13.11 30.61 1.58
CA LYS A 399 13.75 31.69 0.82
C LYS A 399 13.51 33.08 1.45
N LYS A 400 12.34 33.30 2.07
CA LYS A 400 12.06 34.52 2.84
C LYS A 400 12.83 34.58 4.15
N ALA A 401 13.04 33.46 4.82
CA ALA A 401 13.76 33.39 6.08
C ALA A 401 15.28 33.65 5.92
N ILE A 402 15.88 33.17 4.82
CA ILE A 402 17.32 33.37 4.52
C ILE A 402 17.63 34.83 4.12
N LYS A 403 16.66 35.56 3.55
CA LYS A 403 16.83 36.96 3.14
C LYS A 403 16.73 37.96 4.30
N ARG A 404 16.34 37.54 5.47
CA ARG A 404 16.28 38.33 6.72
C ARG A 404 17.53 38.13 7.55
#